data_2a2faa22661153337b17554b4dec2e2e
#
_entry.id   2a2faa22661153337b17554b4dec2e2e
#
_cell.length_a   1.000
_cell.length_b   1.000
_cell.length_c   1.000
_cell.angle_alpha   90.00
_cell.angle_beta   90.00
_cell.angle_gamma   90.00
#
_symmetry.space_group_name_H-M   'P 1'
#
loop_
_entity.id
_entity.type
_entity.pdbx_description
1 polymer ?
#
loop_
_entity_poly.entity_id
_entity_poly.type
_entity_poly.pdbx_seq_one_letter_code
_entity_poly.pdbx_strand_id
1 'polypeptide(L)'
;PQHKKQGEVTLDLLKAMRIPYIILDSNENDAFIQLHDIIQSAKTKNIPHAIIIRKDVFGKYKLQKEFGCNYPLSREDALQIVVDYLPENSVVVSTTGKLSRELFEYREMKEQGHEHDFLTVGSMGHSSSISLGIAIAKQDRPVYCLDGDGAFIMHLGAISNIGDLSPKNYYHILFNNGAHESVGGQPTLGFSLDIPGCRT
;
A
#
# COMPACT_ATOMS: atom_id res chain seq x y z
N PRO A 1 13.84 8.37 -5.18
CA PRO A 1 13.43 9.67 -5.72
C PRO A 1 12.00 10.07 -5.37
N GLN A 2 11.05 9.10 -5.20
CA GLN A 2 9.62 9.38 -4.98
C GLN A 2 9.34 10.30 -3.79
N HIS A 3 10.07 10.15 -2.69
CA HIS A 3 9.87 10.94 -1.47
C HIS A 3 10.86 12.09 -1.31
N LYS A 4 11.68 12.39 -2.31
CA LYS A 4 12.69 13.44 -2.22
C LYS A 4 12.04 14.81 -1.98
N LYS A 5 11.03 15.15 -2.79
CA LYS A 5 10.33 16.43 -2.68
C LYS A 5 9.59 16.59 -1.35
N GLN A 6 8.93 15.53 -0.87
CA GLN A 6 8.27 15.53 0.43
C GLN A 6 9.27 15.78 1.56
N GLY A 7 10.44 15.14 1.53
CA GLY A 7 11.49 15.36 2.52
C GLY A 7 12.02 16.79 2.52
N GLU A 8 12.18 17.40 1.35
CA GLU A 8 12.65 18.79 1.21
C GLU A 8 11.69 19.81 1.83
N VAL A 9 10.37 19.57 1.71
CA VAL A 9 9.35 20.55 2.15
C VAL A 9 8.71 20.24 3.49
N THR A 10 9.01 19.10 4.11
CA THR A 10 8.36 18.65 5.36
C THR A 10 8.41 19.71 6.46
N LEU A 11 9.58 20.26 6.74
CA LEU A 11 9.75 21.24 7.83
C LEU A 11 9.04 22.56 7.53
N ASP A 12 9.04 22.99 6.27
CA ASP A 12 8.38 24.23 5.86
C ASP A 12 6.85 24.09 5.91
N LEU A 13 6.32 22.92 5.58
CA LEU A 13 4.90 22.62 5.76
C LEU A 13 4.49 22.64 7.24
N LEU A 14 5.29 22.05 8.14
CA LEU A 14 5.03 22.11 9.58
C LEU A 14 5.02 23.55 10.09
N LYS A 15 5.97 24.38 9.65
CA LYS A 15 6.01 25.82 9.97
C LYS A 15 4.77 26.55 9.43
N ALA A 16 4.41 26.32 8.17
CA ALA A 16 3.23 26.94 7.54
C ALA A 16 1.94 26.58 8.28
N MET A 17 1.81 25.34 8.74
CA MET A 17 0.69 24.86 9.57
C MET A 17 0.79 25.30 11.04
N ARG A 18 1.86 25.99 11.43
CA ARG A 18 2.13 26.39 12.83
C ARG A 18 2.17 25.21 13.81
N ILE A 19 2.64 24.05 13.34
CA ILE A 19 2.84 22.87 14.18
C ILE A 19 4.26 22.92 14.75
N PRO A 20 4.45 23.05 16.09
CA PRO A 20 5.75 22.96 16.71
C PRO A 20 6.36 21.59 16.46
N TYR A 21 7.66 21.56 16.18
CA TYR A 21 8.34 20.29 15.92
C TYR A 21 9.75 20.26 16.52
N ILE A 22 10.24 19.07 16.75
CA ILE A 22 11.65 18.78 17.03
C ILE A 22 12.19 17.82 15.96
N ILE A 23 13.49 17.86 15.76
CA ILE A 23 14.23 16.81 15.06
C ILE A 23 14.93 16.01 16.14
N LEU A 24 14.52 14.73 16.28
CA LEU A 24 15.01 13.87 17.34
C LEU A 24 16.52 13.67 17.22
N ASP A 25 17.24 13.84 18.32
CA ASP A 25 18.68 13.59 18.40
C ASP A 25 19.00 12.10 18.26
N SER A 26 20.19 11.78 17.81
CA SER A 26 20.70 10.40 17.77
C SER A 26 21.31 9.95 19.10
N ASN A 27 21.63 10.90 20.01
CA ASN A 27 22.06 10.60 21.36
C ASN A 27 20.87 10.21 22.22
N GLU A 28 20.93 9.06 22.88
CA GLU A 28 19.81 8.50 23.63
C GLU A 28 19.34 9.42 24.76
N ASN A 29 20.24 9.99 25.55
CA ASN A 29 19.89 10.85 26.67
C ASN A 29 19.20 12.15 26.19
N ASP A 30 19.74 12.76 25.15
CA ASP A 30 19.17 13.97 24.57
C ASP A 30 17.83 13.70 23.92
N ALA A 31 17.66 12.57 23.25
CA ALA A 31 16.39 12.11 22.68
C ALA A 31 15.31 11.94 23.75
N PHE A 32 15.63 11.35 24.91
CA PHE A 32 14.68 11.21 26.02
C PHE A 32 14.23 12.55 26.58
N ILE A 33 15.14 13.49 26.76
CA ILE A 33 14.82 14.85 27.22
C ILE A 33 13.92 15.54 26.21
N GLN A 34 14.29 15.52 24.92
CA GLN A 34 13.51 16.11 23.83
C GLN A 34 12.10 15.53 23.74
N LEU A 35 11.97 14.19 23.85
CA LEU A 35 10.68 13.50 23.84
C LEU A 35 9.81 13.91 25.04
N HIS A 36 10.39 13.96 26.23
CA HIS A 36 9.67 14.39 27.42
C HIS A 36 9.13 15.80 27.25
N ASP A 37 9.98 16.73 26.85
CA ASP A 37 9.64 18.15 26.74
C ASP A 37 8.55 18.40 25.68
N ILE A 38 8.65 17.76 24.50
CA ILE A 38 7.65 17.95 23.45
C ILE A 38 6.30 17.34 23.82
N ILE A 39 6.30 16.19 24.54
CA ILE A 39 5.06 15.58 25.03
C ILE A 39 4.41 16.46 26.08
N GLN A 40 5.16 17.03 27.02
CA GLN A 40 4.64 17.94 28.02
C GLN A 40 4.12 19.24 27.37
N SER A 41 4.84 19.78 26.39
CA SER A 41 4.37 20.95 25.63
C SER A 41 3.06 20.66 24.90
N ALA A 42 2.94 19.50 24.25
CA ALA A 42 1.71 19.10 23.55
C ALA A 42 0.52 19.01 24.50
N LYS A 43 0.70 18.39 25.67
CA LYS A 43 -0.32 18.29 26.72
C LYS A 43 -0.72 19.65 27.27
N THR A 44 0.25 20.50 27.61
CA THR A 44 0.00 21.79 28.24
C THR A 44 -0.69 22.78 27.30
N LYS A 45 -0.25 22.81 26.03
CA LYS A 45 -0.77 23.73 25.01
C LYS A 45 -2.03 23.21 24.32
N ASN A 46 -2.32 21.91 24.46
CA ASN A 46 -3.42 21.20 23.78
C ASN A 46 -3.45 21.45 22.27
N ILE A 47 -2.27 21.40 21.63
CA ILE A 47 -2.08 21.55 20.18
C ILE A 47 -1.22 20.40 19.66
N PRO A 48 -1.36 20.01 18.39
CA PRO A 48 -0.50 18.99 17.80
C PRO A 48 0.97 19.44 17.77
N HIS A 49 1.86 18.49 18.01
CA HIS A 49 3.31 18.65 17.88
C HIS A 49 3.85 17.54 16.98
N ALA A 50 4.95 17.77 16.30
CA ALA A 50 5.58 16.79 15.44
C ALA A 50 6.98 16.42 15.94
N ILE A 51 7.31 15.13 15.85
CA ILE A 51 8.65 14.59 16.11
C ILE A 51 9.20 14.07 14.79
N ILE A 52 10.25 14.67 14.29
CA ILE A 52 10.92 14.28 13.06
C ILE A 52 12.04 13.33 13.38
N ILE A 53 11.96 12.13 12.84
CA ILE A 53 12.95 11.08 13.01
C ILE A 53 13.71 10.95 11.68
N ARG A 54 15.01 11.19 11.71
CA ARG A 54 15.87 11.00 10.54
C ARG A 54 16.18 9.51 10.34
N LYS A 55 16.57 9.17 9.13
CA LYS A 55 17.02 7.82 8.83
C LYS A 55 18.17 7.42 9.76
N ASP A 56 18.17 6.16 10.18
CA ASP A 56 19.22 5.53 11.01
C ASP A 56 19.35 6.10 12.44
N VAL A 57 18.38 6.87 12.94
CA VAL A 57 18.34 7.31 14.35
C VAL A 57 18.02 6.16 15.29
N PHE A 58 17.13 5.26 14.88
CA PHE A 58 16.82 4.05 15.68
C PHE A 58 17.69 2.87 15.28
N GLY A 59 18.03 2.05 16.27
CA GLY A 59 18.70 0.77 16.05
C GLY A 59 17.83 -0.18 15.20
N LYS A 60 18.47 -1.21 14.65
CA LYS A 60 17.77 -2.26 13.91
C LYS A 60 16.84 -3.03 14.84
N TYR A 61 15.57 -3.13 14.47
CA TYR A 61 14.59 -3.96 15.16
C TYR A 61 14.25 -5.19 14.30
N LYS A 62 14.29 -6.37 14.91
CA LYS A 62 13.84 -7.62 14.28
C LYS A 62 12.48 -7.99 14.87
N LEU A 63 11.47 -8.21 14.02
CA LEU A 63 10.18 -8.71 14.46
C LEU A 63 10.37 -10.02 15.22
N GLN A 64 9.81 -10.11 16.44
CA GLN A 64 9.94 -11.29 17.30
C GLN A 64 8.96 -12.39 16.91
N LYS A 65 7.87 -12.05 16.22
CA LYS A 65 6.85 -12.99 15.79
C LYS A 65 6.97 -13.19 14.29
N GLU A 66 7.37 -14.39 13.89
CA GLU A 66 7.32 -14.80 12.48
C GLU A 66 5.90 -15.31 12.19
N PHE A 67 5.25 -14.71 11.22
CA PHE A 67 4.01 -15.23 10.67
C PHE A 67 4.38 -16.21 9.56
N GLY A 68 4.51 -17.48 9.93
CA GLY A 68 4.75 -18.54 8.96
C GLY A 68 3.55 -18.70 8.03
N CYS A 69 3.78 -18.61 6.75
CA CYS A 69 2.81 -18.95 5.72
C CYS A 69 3.27 -20.28 5.09
N ASN A 70 2.44 -21.31 5.16
CA ASN A 70 2.73 -22.63 4.59
C ASN A 70 2.22 -22.79 3.15
N TYR A 71 1.99 -21.67 2.44
CA TYR A 71 1.58 -21.71 1.05
C TYR A 71 2.78 -21.90 0.13
N PRO A 72 2.67 -22.79 -0.89
CA PRO A 72 3.82 -23.19 -1.73
C PRO A 72 4.23 -22.09 -2.73
N LEU A 73 3.33 -21.17 -3.10
CA LEU A 73 3.59 -20.12 -4.07
C LEU A 73 4.01 -18.84 -3.38
N SER A 74 5.06 -18.20 -3.88
CA SER A 74 5.34 -16.81 -3.56
C SER A 74 4.31 -15.89 -4.26
N ARG A 75 4.25 -14.61 -3.83
CA ARG A 75 3.40 -13.63 -4.53
C ARG A 75 3.83 -13.46 -5.99
N GLU A 76 5.12 -13.45 -6.24
CA GLU A 76 5.69 -13.30 -7.58
C GLU A 76 5.34 -14.48 -8.47
N ASP A 77 5.48 -15.73 -8.00
CA ASP A 77 5.06 -16.91 -8.74
C ASP A 77 3.56 -16.87 -9.07
N ALA A 78 2.74 -16.50 -8.10
CA ALA A 78 1.29 -16.39 -8.30
C ALA A 78 0.94 -15.28 -9.31
N LEU A 79 1.64 -14.14 -9.26
CA LEU A 79 1.47 -13.05 -10.22
C LEU A 79 1.81 -13.51 -11.63
N GLN A 80 2.94 -14.18 -11.82
CA GLN A 80 3.39 -14.69 -13.13
C GLN A 80 2.35 -15.63 -13.73
N ILE A 81 1.86 -16.58 -12.92
CA ILE A 81 0.79 -17.49 -13.36
C ILE A 81 -0.45 -16.71 -13.79
N VAL A 82 -0.91 -15.75 -12.98
CA VAL A 82 -2.08 -14.94 -13.32
C VAL A 82 -1.87 -14.21 -14.65
N VAL A 83 -0.74 -13.51 -14.81
CA VAL A 83 -0.45 -12.71 -16.01
C VAL A 83 -0.37 -13.55 -17.27
N ASP A 84 0.17 -14.78 -17.19
CA ASP A 84 0.28 -15.69 -18.35
C ASP A 84 -1.07 -16.18 -18.85
N TYR A 85 -2.11 -16.15 -18.01
CA TYR A 85 -3.47 -16.55 -18.38
C TYR A 85 -4.41 -15.40 -18.72
N LEU A 86 -3.93 -14.13 -18.64
CA LEU A 86 -4.77 -12.98 -19.00
C LEU A 86 -5.00 -12.91 -20.52
N PRO A 87 -6.23 -12.64 -20.97
CA PRO A 87 -6.47 -12.31 -22.39
C PRO A 87 -5.65 -11.08 -22.85
N GLU A 88 -5.17 -11.09 -24.09
CA GLU A 88 -4.31 -10.02 -24.64
C GLU A 88 -4.92 -8.61 -24.54
N ASN A 89 -6.24 -8.50 -24.68
CA ASN A 89 -6.95 -7.22 -24.63
C ASN A 89 -7.33 -6.78 -23.22
N SER A 90 -6.87 -7.49 -22.19
CA SER A 90 -7.17 -7.16 -20.78
C SER A 90 -6.55 -5.83 -20.36
N VAL A 91 -7.27 -5.10 -19.52
CA VAL A 91 -6.70 -3.99 -18.76
C VAL A 91 -6.33 -4.51 -17.38
N VAL A 92 -5.12 -4.24 -16.93
CA VAL A 92 -4.63 -4.66 -15.61
C VAL A 92 -4.37 -3.43 -14.76
N VAL A 93 -5.02 -3.37 -13.60
CA VAL A 93 -4.78 -2.33 -12.60
C VAL A 93 -4.14 -2.99 -11.38
N SER A 94 -2.90 -2.64 -11.09
CA SER A 94 -2.17 -3.22 -9.96
C SER A 94 -2.06 -2.26 -8.80
N THR A 95 -2.21 -2.78 -7.59
CA THR A 95 -2.03 -2.00 -6.36
C THR A 95 -0.61 -1.50 -6.19
N THR A 96 -0.46 -0.37 -5.48
CA THR A 96 0.85 0.23 -5.23
C THR A 96 1.75 -0.70 -4.42
N GLY A 97 3.05 -0.60 -4.63
CA GLY A 97 4.06 -1.31 -3.87
C GLY A 97 4.80 -2.38 -4.69
N LYS A 98 5.07 -3.52 -4.07
CA LYS A 98 5.85 -4.59 -4.72
C LYS A 98 5.10 -5.21 -5.90
N LEU A 99 3.80 -5.43 -5.77
CA LEU A 99 2.99 -6.08 -6.81
C LEU A 99 3.06 -5.33 -8.16
N SER A 100 2.94 -4.00 -8.14
CA SER A 100 3.09 -3.19 -9.37
C SER A 100 4.50 -3.26 -9.97
N ARG A 101 5.54 -3.36 -9.12
CA ARG A 101 6.93 -3.50 -9.61
C ARG A 101 7.17 -4.87 -10.22
N GLU A 102 6.71 -5.91 -9.57
CA GLU A 102 6.81 -7.29 -10.05
C GLU A 102 6.05 -7.48 -11.37
N LEU A 103 4.87 -6.88 -11.50
CA LEU A 103 4.13 -6.87 -12.78
C LEU A 103 4.93 -6.17 -13.88
N PHE A 104 5.49 -5.00 -13.58
CA PHE A 104 6.33 -4.27 -14.53
C PHE A 104 7.54 -5.11 -14.96
N GLU A 105 8.31 -5.64 -14.01
CA GLU A 105 9.49 -6.44 -14.27
C GLU A 105 9.16 -7.71 -15.05
N TYR A 106 8.03 -8.34 -14.75
CA TYR A 106 7.60 -9.54 -15.46
C TYR A 106 7.20 -9.26 -16.92
N ARG A 107 6.50 -8.13 -17.20
CA ARG A 107 6.21 -7.69 -18.56
C ARG A 107 7.49 -7.42 -19.35
N GLU A 108 8.48 -6.73 -18.75
CA GLU A 108 9.80 -6.50 -19.37
C GLU A 108 10.48 -7.84 -19.69
N MET A 109 10.50 -8.79 -18.75
CA MET A 109 11.11 -10.11 -18.97
C MET A 109 10.44 -10.90 -20.12
N LYS A 110 9.14 -10.72 -20.31
CA LYS A 110 8.35 -11.36 -21.38
C LYS A 110 8.36 -10.56 -22.69
N GLU A 111 9.07 -9.45 -22.76
CA GLU A 111 9.07 -8.51 -23.90
C GLU A 111 7.66 -8.05 -24.27
N GLN A 112 6.79 -7.87 -23.27
CA GLN A 112 5.41 -7.39 -23.41
C GLN A 112 5.35 -5.88 -23.15
N GLY A 113 4.42 -5.17 -23.81
CA GLY A 113 4.18 -3.76 -23.56
C GLY A 113 3.42 -3.48 -22.27
N HIS A 114 3.39 -2.21 -21.87
CA HIS A 114 2.69 -1.73 -20.67
C HIS A 114 1.44 -0.88 -20.97
N GLU A 115 1.04 -0.80 -22.21
CA GLU A 115 -0.05 0.06 -22.70
C GLU A 115 -1.41 -0.32 -22.13
N HIS A 116 -1.55 -1.51 -21.57
CA HIS A 116 -2.76 -2.00 -20.93
C HIS A 116 -2.66 -2.08 -19.41
N ASP A 117 -1.52 -1.71 -18.83
CA ASP A 117 -1.27 -1.80 -17.39
C ASP A 117 -1.40 -0.41 -16.74
N PHE A 118 -2.15 -0.32 -15.66
CA PHE A 118 -2.22 0.84 -14.78
C PHE A 118 -1.55 0.49 -13.43
N LEU A 119 -0.28 0.88 -13.30
CA LEU A 119 0.51 0.62 -12.11
C LEU A 119 0.32 1.77 -11.11
N THR A 120 -0.43 1.55 -10.05
CA THR A 120 -0.70 2.62 -9.09
C THR A 120 0.57 3.01 -8.31
N VAL A 121 0.77 4.31 -8.13
CA VAL A 121 1.86 4.88 -7.34
C VAL A 121 1.25 5.71 -6.21
N GLY A 122 1.37 5.22 -4.97
CA GLY A 122 0.64 5.80 -3.84
C GLY A 122 -0.82 5.37 -3.80
N SER A 123 -1.66 6.07 -3.05
CA SER A 123 -3.10 5.81 -2.92
C SER A 123 -3.44 4.33 -2.70
N MET A 124 -2.76 3.68 -1.75
CA MET A 124 -3.00 2.27 -1.43
C MET A 124 -4.49 2.01 -1.15
N GLY A 125 -5.02 0.93 -1.73
CA GLY A 125 -6.43 0.55 -1.62
C GLY A 125 -7.37 1.14 -2.67
N HIS A 126 -6.89 2.00 -3.59
CA HIS A 126 -7.73 2.59 -4.63
C HIS A 126 -7.74 1.81 -5.96
N SER A 127 -6.89 0.81 -6.12
CA SER A 127 -6.83 -0.03 -7.34
C SER A 127 -8.19 -0.64 -7.69
N SER A 128 -8.93 -1.12 -6.70
CA SER A 128 -10.26 -1.68 -6.88
C SER A 128 -11.28 -0.68 -7.46
N SER A 129 -11.29 0.55 -6.94
CA SER A 129 -12.18 1.61 -7.44
C SER A 129 -11.76 2.12 -8.82
N ILE A 130 -10.46 2.21 -9.10
CA ILE A 130 -9.93 2.58 -10.42
C ILE A 130 -10.34 1.52 -11.45
N SER A 131 -10.13 0.24 -11.13
CA SER A 131 -10.53 -0.89 -11.97
C SER A 131 -12.03 -0.90 -12.24
N LEU A 132 -12.85 -0.63 -11.22
CA LEU A 132 -14.30 -0.53 -11.36
C LEU A 132 -14.68 0.56 -12.36
N GLY A 133 -14.09 1.75 -12.23
CA GLY A 133 -14.34 2.86 -13.16
C GLY A 133 -13.98 2.51 -14.60
N ILE A 134 -12.85 1.82 -14.81
CA ILE A 134 -12.42 1.35 -16.14
C ILE A 134 -13.40 0.29 -16.68
N ALA A 135 -13.82 -0.67 -15.85
CA ALA A 135 -14.74 -1.73 -16.25
C ALA A 135 -16.10 -1.17 -16.72
N ILE A 136 -16.61 -0.15 -16.03
CA ILE A 136 -17.85 0.55 -16.43
C ILE A 136 -17.66 1.29 -17.75
N ALA A 137 -16.51 1.94 -17.95
CA ALA A 137 -16.23 2.75 -19.14
C ALA A 137 -15.84 1.91 -20.36
N LYS A 138 -15.33 0.69 -20.17
CA LYS A 138 -14.80 -0.22 -21.22
C LYS A 138 -15.42 -1.60 -21.09
N GLN A 139 -16.73 -1.70 -21.34
CA GLN A 139 -17.51 -2.93 -21.17
C GLN A 139 -17.12 -4.07 -22.12
N ASP A 140 -16.43 -3.75 -23.18
CA ASP A 140 -15.92 -4.68 -24.22
C ASP A 140 -14.57 -5.31 -23.87
N ARG A 141 -13.95 -4.90 -22.75
CA ARG A 141 -12.63 -5.37 -22.32
C ARG A 141 -12.67 -5.96 -20.92
N PRO A 142 -12.02 -7.10 -20.67
CA PRO A 142 -11.83 -7.59 -19.31
C PRO A 142 -10.88 -6.67 -18.52
N VAL A 143 -11.26 -6.37 -17.29
CA VAL A 143 -10.48 -5.53 -16.37
C VAL A 143 -10.11 -6.33 -15.13
N TYR A 144 -8.83 -6.50 -14.91
CA TYR A 144 -8.28 -7.22 -13.78
C TYR A 144 -7.69 -6.27 -12.75
N CYS A 145 -8.24 -6.30 -11.54
CA CYS A 145 -7.66 -5.64 -10.38
C CYS A 145 -6.74 -6.61 -9.66
N LEU A 146 -5.44 -6.36 -9.67
CA LEU A 146 -4.46 -7.10 -8.90
C LEU A 146 -4.20 -6.34 -7.60
N ASP A 147 -4.68 -6.88 -6.48
CA ASP A 147 -4.67 -6.18 -5.21
C ASP A 147 -3.98 -7.02 -4.11
N GLY A 148 -3.56 -6.36 -3.04
CA GLY A 148 -3.03 -7.00 -1.85
C GLY A 148 -4.05 -6.93 -0.69
N ASP A 149 -3.98 -7.88 0.23
CA ASP A 149 -4.87 -7.93 1.40
C ASP A 149 -4.85 -6.64 2.23
N GLY A 150 -3.68 -6.07 2.47
CA GLY A 150 -3.57 -4.81 3.20
C GLY A 150 -4.19 -3.63 2.46
N ALA A 151 -4.00 -3.55 1.14
CA ALA A 151 -4.59 -2.50 0.31
C ALA A 151 -6.12 -2.65 0.23
N PHE A 152 -6.59 -3.87 0.02
CA PHE A 152 -8.02 -4.19 0.00
C PHE A 152 -8.73 -3.79 1.30
N ILE A 153 -8.15 -4.14 2.46
CA ILE A 153 -8.72 -3.83 3.78
C ILE A 153 -8.75 -2.31 4.04
N MET A 154 -7.77 -1.55 3.55
CA MET A 154 -7.75 -0.09 3.69
C MET A 154 -8.98 0.59 3.10
N HIS A 155 -9.52 0.06 2.01
CA HIS A 155 -10.71 0.59 1.33
C HIS A 155 -11.79 -0.47 1.15
N LEU A 156 -12.02 -1.27 2.18
CA LEU A 156 -12.98 -2.38 2.17
C LEU A 156 -14.37 -1.96 1.71
N GLY A 157 -14.79 -0.74 2.01
CA GLY A 157 -16.07 -0.18 1.56
C GLY A 157 -16.25 -0.11 0.04
N ALA A 158 -15.18 -0.20 -0.75
CA ALA A 158 -15.29 -0.24 -2.20
C ALA A 158 -16.07 -1.47 -2.72
N ILE A 159 -16.11 -2.56 -1.94
CA ILE A 159 -16.86 -3.77 -2.28
C ILE A 159 -18.35 -3.46 -2.50
N SER A 160 -18.93 -2.57 -1.70
CA SER A 160 -20.36 -2.22 -1.82
C SER A 160 -20.67 -1.63 -3.20
N ASN A 161 -19.80 -0.76 -3.72
CA ASN A 161 -19.97 -0.19 -5.06
C ASN A 161 -19.72 -1.23 -6.17
N ILE A 162 -18.72 -2.11 -5.96
CA ILE A 162 -18.42 -3.20 -6.91
C ILE A 162 -19.60 -4.15 -7.00
N GLY A 163 -20.19 -4.53 -5.88
CA GLY A 163 -21.32 -5.43 -5.84
C GLY A 163 -22.61 -4.81 -6.40
N ASP A 164 -22.90 -3.55 -6.07
CA ASP A 164 -24.08 -2.83 -6.57
C ASP A 164 -24.03 -2.67 -8.12
N LEU A 165 -22.89 -2.26 -8.64
CA LEU A 165 -22.70 -2.06 -10.08
C LEU A 165 -22.45 -3.35 -10.86
N SER A 166 -21.89 -4.36 -10.22
CA SER A 166 -21.65 -5.73 -10.72
C SER A 166 -21.25 -5.84 -12.20
N PRO A 167 -20.22 -5.12 -12.68
CA PRO A 167 -19.83 -5.19 -14.07
C PRO A 167 -19.29 -6.57 -14.43
N LYS A 168 -19.78 -7.15 -15.52
CA LYS A 168 -19.46 -8.55 -15.91
C LYS A 168 -18.02 -8.75 -16.39
N ASN A 169 -17.32 -7.68 -16.71
CA ASN A 169 -15.95 -7.67 -17.19
C ASN A 169 -14.93 -7.29 -16.11
N TYR A 170 -15.32 -7.22 -14.84
CA TYR A 170 -14.46 -6.90 -13.71
C TYR A 170 -14.04 -8.15 -12.95
N TYR A 171 -12.75 -8.30 -12.74
CA TYR A 171 -12.15 -9.41 -12.01
C TYR A 171 -11.21 -8.88 -10.93
N HIS A 172 -11.48 -9.19 -9.66
CA HIS A 172 -10.64 -8.80 -8.53
C HIS A 172 -9.84 -9.99 -8.05
N ILE A 173 -8.52 -9.95 -8.21
CA ILE A 173 -7.58 -10.98 -7.77
C ILE A 173 -6.81 -10.45 -6.58
N LEU A 174 -6.95 -11.12 -5.44
CA LEU A 174 -6.36 -10.70 -4.18
C LEU A 174 -5.18 -11.60 -3.81
N PHE A 175 -4.02 -10.99 -3.70
CA PHE A 175 -2.80 -11.64 -3.20
C PHE A 175 -2.73 -11.44 -1.68
N ASN A 176 -3.05 -12.49 -0.93
CA ASN A 176 -3.12 -12.44 0.53
C ASN A 176 -1.92 -13.14 1.16
N ASN A 177 -0.99 -12.37 1.71
CA ASN A 177 0.15 -12.86 2.48
C ASN A 177 0.06 -12.51 3.98
N GLY A 178 -1.03 -11.89 4.42
CA GLY A 178 -1.26 -11.48 5.80
C GLY A 178 -0.33 -10.37 6.30
N ALA A 179 0.35 -9.63 5.41
CA ALA A 179 1.34 -8.64 5.81
C ALA A 179 1.46 -7.44 4.88
N HIS A 180 1.73 -6.27 5.45
CA HIS A 180 2.14 -5.06 4.72
C HIS A 180 3.61 -5.12 4.32
N GLU A 181 3.95 -6.03 3.42
CA GLU A 181 5.34 -6.34 3.07
C GLU A 181 6.11 -5.16 2.47
N SER A 182 5.42 -4.25 1.77
CA SER A 182 6.05 -3.08 1.14
C SER A 182 6.55 -2.03 2.13
N VAL A 183 6.10 -2.08 3.39
CA VAL A 183 6.39 -1.06 4.41
C VAL A 183 6.90 -1.62 5.74
N GLY A 184 7.43 -2.84 5.74
CA GLY A 184 8.10 -3.42 6.92
C GLY A 184 7.52 -4.73 7.43
N GLY A 185 6.53 -5.31 6.74
CA GLY A 185 6.01 -6.64 7.04
C GLY A 185 5.08 -6.69 8.26
N GLN A 186 4.48 -5.57 8.65
CA GLN A 186 3.48 -5.58 9.73
C GLN A 186 2.30 -6.48 9.34
N PRO A 187 1.75 -7.25 10.30
CA PRO A 187 0.63 -8.13 10.02
C PRO A 187 -0.63 -7.36 9.62
N THR A 188 -1.39 -7.93 8.69
CA THR A 188 -2.74 -7.48 8.35
C THR A 188 -3.78 -8.40 8.97
N LEU A 189 -5.07 -8.09 8.77
CA LEU A 189 -6.18 -8.98 9.09
C LEU A 189 -6.52 -9.93 7.94
N GLY A 190 -5.66 -10.05 6.92
CA GLY A 190 -5.92 -10.81 5.70
C GLY A 190 -6.26 -12.28 5.92
N PHE A 191 -5.70 -12.92 6.97
CA PHE A 191 -6.02 -14.30 7.33
C PHE A 191 -7.14 -14.42 8.37
N SER A 192 -7.55 -13.34 9.00
CA SER A 192 -8.62 -13.33 10.02
C SER A 192 -9.96 -12.92 9.45
N LEU A 193 -9.98 -12.20 8.34
CA LEU A 193 -11.17 -11.75 7.66
C LEU A 193 -11.60 -12.78 6.60
N ASP A 194 -12.87 -13.17 6.61
CA ASP A 194 -13.46 -13.96 5.54
C ASP A 194 -13.69 -13.09 4.29
N ILE A 195 -12.61 -12.83 3.57
CA ILE A 195 -12.65 -12.00 2.36
C ILE A 195 -13.55 -12.60 1.27
N PRO A 196 -13.51 -13.91 0.97
CA PRO A 196 -14.44 -14.52 0.01
C PRO A 196 -15.92 -14.42 0.44
N GLY A 197 -16.19 -14.35 1.73
CA GLY A 197 -17.53 -14.18 2.29
C GLY A 197 -18.06 -12.74 2.26
N CYS A 198 -17.19 -11.74 2.01
CA CYS A 198 -17.59 -10.37 1.81
C CYS A 198 -18.33 -10.22 0.45
N ARG A 199 -19.60 -10.59 0.42
CA ARG A 199 -20.48 -10.45 -0.75
C ARG A 199 -21.48 -9.33 -0.52
N THR A 200 -21.86 -8.64 -1.57
CA THR A 200 -23.00 -7.73 -1.61
C THR A 200 -24.19 -8.47 -2.16
#